data_324d6994aae150ca99d08943322644ec
#
_entry.id   324d6994aae150ca99d08943322644ec
#
_cell.length_a   1.000
_cell.length_b   1.000
_cell.length_c   1.000
_cell.angle_alpha   90.00
_cell.angle_beta   90.00
_cell.angle_gamma   90.00
#
_symmetry.space_group_name_H-M   'P 1'
#
loop_
_entity.id
_entity.type
_entity.pdbx_description
1 polymer ?
#
loop_
_entity_poly.entity_id
_entity_poly.type
_entity_poly.pdbx_seq_one_letter_code
_entity_poly.pdbx_strand_id
1 'polypeptide(L)'
;MSIEIKNLSKKFNEVYAVKNVNFTIGTNKTIGLLGPNGCGKTTSIGMMLGLIKPTTGDIIIQNKNINTFERNKLLSIMNFASPYVELPKKLSVKQNLQIYGRLYGVKDLSLRIDELAEDLNLKDFINKKTGELS
;
A
#
# COMPACT_ATOMS: atom_id res chain seq x y z
N MET A 1 -6.21 -6.88 -9.64
CA MET A 1 -6.97 -5.76 -9.02
C MET A 1 -6.95 -4.58 -10.00
N SER A 2 -8.09 -3.97 -10.28
CA SER A 2 -8.17 -2.73 -11.10
C SER A 2 -8.46 -1.53 -10.21
N ILE A 3 -7.91 -0.37 -10.57
CA ILE A 3 -8.17 0.92 -9.91
C ILE A 3 -8.54 1.92 -11.00
N GLU A 4 -9.64 2.63 -10.81
CA GLU A 4 -10.09 3.71 -11.69
C GLU A 4 -10.22 5.00 -10.88
N ILE A 5 -9.63 6.06 -11.37
CA ILE A 5 -9.63 7.40 -10.78
C ILE A 5 -10.43 8.32 -11.69
N LYS A 6 -11.46 8.96 -11.12
CA LYS A 6 -12.36 9.86 -11.86
C LYS A 6 -12.39 11.24 -11.23
N ASN A 7 -11.96 12.25 -11.98
CA ASN A 7 -12.02 13.68 -11.63
C ASN A 7 -11.45 13.97 -10.23
N LEU A 8 -10.41 13.22 -9.85
CA LEU A 8 -9.86 13.24 -8.50
C LEU A 8 -9.15 14.56 -8.23
N SER A 9 -9.55 15.21 -7.16
CA SER A 9 -8.92 16.47 -6.72
C SER A 9 -8.72 16.46 -5.21
N LYS A 10 -7.62 17.07 -4.78
CA LYS A 10 -7.35 17.38 -3.38
C LYS A 10 -6.89 18.81 -3.23
N LYS A 11 -7.64 19.56 -2.44
CA LYS A 11 -7.31 20.93 -2.04
C LYS A 11 -6.93 20.93 -0.56
N PHE A 12 -5.80 21.52 -0.21
CA PHE A 12 -5.41 21.83 1.16
C PHE A 12 -5.49 23.35 1.31
N ASN A 13 -6.35 23.81 2.20
CA ASN A 13 -6.72 25.22 2.28
C ASN A 13 -7.11 25.74 0.88
N GLU A 14 -6.39 26.74 0.34
CA GLU A 14 -6.69 27.34 -0.96
C GLU A 14 -5.85 26.74 -2.12
N VAL A 15 -4.94 25.78 -1.84
CA VAL A 15 -4.01 25.24 -2.83
C VAL A 15 -4.42 23.83 -3.27
N TYR A 16 -4.49 23.60 -4.57
CA TYR A 16 -4.67 22.26 -5.12
C TYR A 16 -3.35 21.48 -5.12
N ALA A 17 -3.30 20.41 -4.37
CA ALA A 17 -2.21 19.44 -4.46
C ALA A 17 -2.42 18.43 -5.61
N VAL A 18 -3.70 18.14 -5.91
CA VAL A 18 -4.12 17.32 -7.05
C VAL A 18 -5.36 17.97 -7.64
N LYS A 19 -5.45 18.10 -8.97
CA LYS A 19 -6.56 18.77 -9.64
C LYS A 19 -7.02 17.97 -10.85
N ASN A 20 -8.26 17.50 -10.79
CA ASN A 20 -8.99 16.83 -11.88
C ASN A 20 -8.20 15.69 -12.57
N VAL A 21 -7.61 14.81 -11.79
CA VAL A 21 -6.81 13.71 -12.31
C VAL A 21 -7.71 12.53 -12.68
N ASN A 22 -7.45 11.95 -13.85
CA ASN A 22 -8.18 10.80 -14.38
C ASN A 22 -7.18 9.78 -14.92
N PHE A 23 -7.26 8.53 -14.47
CA PHE A 23 -6.51 7.41 -15.03
C PHE A 23 -7.08 6.07 -14.56
N THR A 24 -6.68 5.00 -15.25
CA THR A 24 -7.06 3.64 -14.89
C THR A 24 -5.83 2.74 -14.83
N ILE A 25 -5.74 1.95 -13.76
CA ILE A 25 -4.77 0.87 -13.60
C ILE A 25 -5.51 -0.44 -13.83
N GLY A 26 -5.19 -1.13 -14.92
CA GLY A 26 -5.76 -2.45 -15.21
C GLY A 26 -5.21 -3.55 -14.30
N THR A 27 -5.85 -4.71 -14.32
CA THR A 27 -5.34 -5.90 -13.62
C THR A 27 -4.00 -6.35 -14.18
N ASN A 28 -3.12 -6.84 -13.30
CA ASN A 28 -1.80 -7.38 -13.65
C ASN A 28 -0.92 -6.39 -14.44
N LYS A 29 -1.03 -5.10 -14.14
CA LYS A 29 -0.20 -4.04 -14.71
C LYS A 29 0.64 -3.40 -13.64
N THR A 30 1.89 -3.07 -13.99
CA THR A 30 2.76 -2.18 -13.22
C THR A 30 2.72 -0.81 -13.86
N ILE A 31 2.48 0.23 -13.08
CA ILE A 31 2.39 1.61 -13.55
C ILE A 31 3.34 2.48 -12.74
N GLY A 32 4.15 3.29 -13.42
CA GLY A 32 4.98 4.32 -12.82
C GLY A 32 4.22 5.64 -12.73
N LEU A 33 4.16 6.23 -11.54
CA LEU A 33 3.66 7.59 -11.34
C LEU A 33 4.84 8.56 -11.32
N LEU A 34 5.06 9.23 -12.44
CA LEU A 34 6.20 10.13 -12.65
C LEU A 34 5.79 11.60 -12.53
N GLY A 35 6.74 12.44 -12.15
CA GLY A 35 6.55 13.88 -12.06
C GLY A 35 7.52 14.55 -11.08
N PRO A 36 7.66 15.87 -11.12
CA PRO A 36 8.55 16.63 -10.22
C PRO A 36 8.09 16.54 -8.76
N ASN A 37 8.96 16.96 -7.84
CA ASN A 37 8.58 17.05 -6.43
C ASN A 37 7.45 18.08 -6.25
N GLY A 38 6.50 17.77 -5.39
CA GLY A 38 5.34 18.64 -5.15
C GLY A 38 4.18 18.50 -6.15
N CYS A 39 4.30 17.70 -7.23
CA CYS A 39 3.21 17.57 -8.21
C CYS A 39 2.02 16.67 -7.75
N GLY A 40 1.97 16.28 -6.49
CA GLY A 40 0.83 15.54 -5.92
C GLY A 40 0.91 14.02 -5.96
N LYS A 41 2.05 13.40 -6.32
CA LYS A 41 2.22 11.92 -6.35
C LYS A 41 1.85 11.26 -5.03
N THR A 42 2.48 11.68 -3.94
CA THR A 42 2.24 11.15 -2.60
C THR A 42 0.80 11.39 -2.14
N THR A 43 0.23 12.55 -2.47
CA THR A 43 -1.17 12.87 -2.18
C THR A 43 -2.12 11.95 -2.93
N SER A 44 -1.85 11.68 -4.22
CA SER A 44 -2.65 10.76 -5.03
C SER A 44 -2.59 9.34 -4.49
N ILE A 45 -1.39 8.84 -4.14
CA ILE A 45 -1.22 7.53 -3.50
C ILE A 45 -1.96 7.50 -2.16
N GLY A 46 -1.81 8.52 -1.31
CA GLY A 46 -2.50 8.62 -0.03
C GLY A 46 -4.04 8.60 -0.16
N MET A 47 -4.58 9.20 -1.23
CA MET A 47 -6.00 9.12 -1.53
C MET A 47 -6.41 7.72 -1.97
N MET A 48 -5.65 7.06 -2.84
CA MET A 48 -5.91 5.67 -3.27
C MET A 48 -5.86 4.68 -2.10
N LEU A 49 -4.98 4.90 -1.14
CA LEU A 49 -4.89 4.10 0.09
C LEU A 49 -5.95 4.48 1.15
N GLY A 50 -6.79 5.46 0.87
CA GLY A 50 -7.78 5.93 1.83
C GLY A 50 -7.21 6.66 3.06
N LEU A 51 -5.93 7.02 3.05
CA LEU A 51 -5.26 7.78 4.12
C LEU A 51 -5.62 9.27 4.03
N ILE A 52 -5.90 9.76 2.83
CA ILE A 52 -6.30 11.15 2.55
C ILE A 52 -7.67 11.11 1.88
N LYS A 53 -8.64 11.84 2.45
CA LYS A 53 -9.96 11.98 1.82
C LYS A 53 -9.86 12.95 0.63
N PRO A 54 -10.33 12.58 -0.57
CA PRO A 54 -10.44 13.51 -1.69
C PRO A 54 -11.32 14.73 -1.36
N THR A 55 -11.07 15.85 -2.00
CA THR A 55 -11.98 17.00 -1.99
C THR A 55 -13.13 16.77 -2.97
N THR A 56 -12.81 16.26 -4.17
CA THR A 56 -13.79 15.84 -5.19
C THR A 56 -13.27 14.63 -5.95
N GLY A 57 -14.18 13.96 -6.67
CA GLY A 57 -13.87 12.82 -7.52
C GLY A 57 -13.96 11.49 -6.79
N ASP A 58 -13.81 10.42 -7.57
CA ASP A 58 -14.01 9.05 -7.14
C ASP A 58 -12.78 8.19 -7.33
N ILE A 59 -12.60 7.25 -6.41
CA ILE A 59 -11.63 6.17 -6.49
C ILE A 59 -12.40 4.87 -6.47
N ILE A 60 -12.31 4.13 -7.55
CA ILE A 60 -13.03 2.87 -7.76
C ILE A 60 -12.02 1.74 -7.79
N ILE A 61 -12.15 0.78 -6.88
CA ILE A 61 -11.30 -0.39 -6.75
C ILE A 61 -12.16 -1.62 -6.97
N GLN A 62 -11.81 -2.48 -7.94
CA GLN A 62 -12.62 -3.64 -8.31
C GLN A 62 -14.10 -3.30 -8.50
N ASN A 63 -14.39 -2.24 -9.25
CA ASN A 63 -15.73 -1.72 -9.53
C ASN A 63 -16.51 -1.20 -8.31
N LYS A 64 -15.85 -0.99 -7.17
CA LYS A 64 -16.46 -0.46 -5.94
C LYS A 64 -15.78 0.84 -5.53
N ASN A 65 -16.58 1.85 -5.20
CA ASN A 65 -16.05 3.13 -4.72
C ASN A 65 -15.48 2.97 -3.29
N ILE A 66 -14.25 3.46 -3.07
CA ILE A 66 -13.56 3.37 -1.77
C ILE A 66 -14.30 4.09 -0.62
N ASN A 67 -15.21 5.00 -0.94
CA ASN A 67 -15.97 5.77 0.05
C ASN A 67 -17.26 5.07 0.50
N THR A 68 -17.49 3.80 0.13
CA THR A 68 -18.64 2.98 0.57
C THR A 68 -18.37 2.28 1.90
N PHE A 69 -19.41 1.60 2.45
CA PHE A 69 -19.23 0.81 3.68
C PHE A 69 -18.27 -0.38 3.51
N GLU A 70 -17.96 -0.79 2.29
CA GLU A 70 -16.98 -1.86 2.02
C GLU A 70 -15.52 -1.37 2.03
N ARG A 71 -15.29 -0.11 2.41
CA ARG A 71 -13.95 0.49 2.44
C ARG A 71 -12.91 -0.39 3.13
N ASN A 72 -13.20 -0.89 4.31
CA ASN A 72 -12.25 -1.72 5.06
C ASN A 72 -11.92 -3.02 4.31
N LYS A 73 -12.89 -3.62 3.63
CA LYS A 73 -12.69 -4.81 2.79
C LYS A 73 -11.87 -4.50 1.55
N LEU A 74 -12.04 -3.32 0.96
CA LEU A 74 -11.22 -2.89 -0.17
C LEU A 74 -9.78 -2.58 0.26
N LEU A 75 -9.60 -1.95 1.41
CA LEU A 75 -8.27 -1.65 1.93
C LEU A 75 -7.51 -2.91 2.38
N SER A 76 -8.18 -3.95 2.85
CA SER A 76 -7.54 -5.20 3.27
C SER A 76 -6.91 -6.01 2.12
N ILE A 77 -7.29 -5.74 0.87
CA ILE A 77 -6.69 -6.34 -0.33
C ILE A 77 -5.59 -5.49 -0.96
N MET A 78 -5.27 -4.35 -0.34
CA MET A 78 -4.22 -3.44 -0.78
C MET A 78 -3.06 -3.46 0.20
N ASN A 79 -1.85 -3.24 -0.30
CA ASN A 79 -0.68 -3.05 0.53
C ASN A 79 0.13 -1.85 0.04
N PHE A 80 0.91 -1.27 0.92
CA PHE A 80 1.77 -0.13 0.62
C PHE A 80 3.15 -0.33 1.25
N ALA A 81 4.16 -0.36 0.41
CA ALA A 81 5.55 -0.32 0.84
C ALA A 81 6.10 1.10 0.65
N SER A 82 6.55 1.71 1.73
CA SER A 82 7.15 3.05 1.70
C SER A 82 8.66 2.95 1.95
N PRO A 83 9.49 3.68 1.21
CA PRO A 83 10.92 3.74 1.48
C PRO A 83 11.25 4.43 2.82
N TYR A 84 10.28 5.11 3.42
CA TYR A 84 10.42 5.82 4.70
C TYR A 84 9.91 5.03 5.90
N VAL A 85 9.26 3.90 5.69
CA VAL A 85 8.76 3.03 6.77
C VAL A 85 9.68 1.84 6.89
N GLU A 86 10.45 1.82 7.96
CA GLU A 86 11.31 0.69 8.28
C GLU A 86 10.56 -0.32 9.15
N LEU A 87 10.91 -1.59 8.99
CA LEU A 87 10.46 -2.64 9.89
C LEU A 87 11.02 -2.41 11.31
N PRO A 88 10.32 -2.81 12.38
CA PRO A 88 10.83 -2.75 13.74
C PRO A 88 12.20 -3.39 13.88
N LYS A 89 13.23 -2.56 14.01
CA LYS A 89 14.66 -2.98 13.98
C LYS A 89 15.06 -3.95 15.08
N LYS A 90 14.37 -3.91 16.23
CA LYS A 90 14.64 -4.78 17.39
C LYS A 90 14.08 -6.19 17.24
N LEU A 91 13.18 -6.39 16.29
CA LEU A 91 12.56 -7.69 16.01
C LEU A 91 13.33 -8.44 14.94
N SER A 92 13.30 -9.79 15.02
CA SER A 92 13.84 -10.62 13.95
C SER A 92 12.95 -10.54 12.70
N VAL A 93 13.49 -10.97 11.56
CA VAL A 93 12.72 -11.11 10.31
C VAL A 93 11.48 -11.97 10.56
N LYS A 94 11.63 -13.13 11.21
CA LYS A 94 10.52 -14.02 11.56
C LYS A 94 9.45 -13.34 12.41
N GLN A 95 9.86 -12.60 13.43
CA GLN A 95 8.93 -11.87 14.30
C GLN A 95 8.16 -10.80 13.53
N ASN A 96 8.83 -10.05 12.66
CA ASN A 96 8.19 -9.08 11.80
C ASN A 96 7.15 -9.76 10.88
N LEU A 97 7.52 -10.85 10.19
CA LEU A 97 6.60 -11.62 9.34
C LEU A 97 5.40 -12.16 10.12
N GLN A 98 5.61 -12.63 11.37
CA GLN A 98 4.53 -13.09 12.24
C GLN A 98 3.54 -11.97 12.59
N ILE A 99 4.04 -10.79 12.94
CA ILE A 99 3.19 -9.64 13.28
C ILE A 99 2.38 -9.19 12.07
N TYR A 100 3.02 -8.96 10.94
CA TYR A 100 2.32 -8.54 9.72
C TYR A 100 1.37 -9.61 9.22
N GLY A 101 1.77 -10.89 9.22
CA GLY A 101 0.89 -11.97 8.82
C GLY A 101 -0.38 -12.06 9.67
N ARG A 102 -0.29 -11.82 10.99
CA ARG A 102 -1.46 -11.76 11.88
C ARG A 102 -2.33 -10.53 11.58
N LEU A 103 -1.71 -9.35 11.37
CA LEU A 103 -2.43 -8.13 11.03
C LEU A 103 -3.24 -8.26 9.73
N TYR A 104 -2.71 -8.99 8.75
CA TYR A 104 -3.39 -9.25 7.48
C TYR A 104 -4.25 -10.52 7.48
N GLY A 105 -4.36 -11.22 8.61
CA GLY A 105 -5.20 -12.42 8.74
C GLY A 105 -4.73 -13.58 7.88
N VAL A 106 -3.41 -13.73 7.69
CA VAL A 106 -2.84 -14.83 6.89
C VAL A 106 -3.11 -16.16 7.59
N LYS A 107 -3.76 -17.07 6.87
CA LYS A 107 -3.99 -18.46 7.32
C LYS A 107 -2.68 -19.24 7.24
N ASP A 108 -2.57 -20.28 8.06
CA ASP A 108 -1.40 -21.19 8.11
C ASP A 108 -0.07 -20.43 8.13
N LEU A 109 -0.04 -19.38 8.98
CA LEU A 109 1.02 -18.36 9.00
C LEU A 109 2.44 -18.95 9.10
N SER A 110 2.62 -20.04 9.87
CA SER A 110 3.94 -20.67 9.98
C SER A 110 4.41 -21.23 8.64
N LEU A 111 3.54 -22.00 7.99
CA LEU A 111 3.83 -22.56 6.66
C LEU A 111 4.12 -21.46 5.64
N ARG A 112 3.31 -20.38 5.66
CA ARG A 112 3.52 -19.25 4.74
C ARG A 112 4.85 -18.51 4.98
N ILE A 113 5.30 -18.41 6.24
CA ILE A 113 6.61 -17.83 6.57
C ILE A 113 7.74 -18.73 6.05
N ASP A 114 7.61 -20.05 6.18
CA ASP A 114 8.62 -20.99 5.71
C ASP A 114 8.73 -20.96 4.17
N GLU A 115 7.60 -20.93 3.45
CA GLU A 115 7.56 -20.73 2.00
C GLU A 115 8.24 -19.42 1.57
N LEU A 116 7.88 -18.29 2.22
CA LEU A 116 8.52 -17.00 1.91
C LEU A 116 10.01 -16.99 2.21
N ALA A 117 10.44 -17.66 3.28
CA ALA A 117 11.85 -17.77 3.61
C ALA A 117 12.64 -18.56 2.56
N GLU A 118 11.99 -19.50 1.90
CA GLU A 118 12.57 -20.24 0.76
C GLU A 118 12.58 -19.39 -0.51
N ASP A 119 11.43 -18.87 -0.91
CA ASP A 119 11.25 -18.07 -2.14
C ASP A 119 12.17 -16.86 -2.20
N LEU A 120 12.42 -16.22 -1.05
CA LEU A 120 13.22 -14.99 -0.93
C LEU A 120 14.64 -15.25 -0.41
N ASN A 121 15.06 -16.51 -0.26
CA ASN A 121 16.37 -16.90 0.29
C ASN A 121 16.67 -16.26 1.65
N LEU A 122 15.69 -16.25 2.55
CA LEU A 122 15.80 -15.63 3.88
C LEU A 122 16.23 -16.60 4.98
N LYS A 123 16.43 -17.89 4.70
CA LYS A 123 16.70 -18.92 5.72
C LYS A 123 17.83 -18.55 6.66
N ASP A 124 18.93 -17.98 6.14
CA ASP A 124 20.09 -17.57 6.94
C ASP A 124 19.88 -16.29 7.74
N PHE A 125 18.83 -15.55 7.42
CA PHE A 125 18.53 -14.24 8.02
C PHE A 125 17.27 -14.27 8.87
N ILE A 126 16.47 -15.32 8.78
CA ILE A 126 15.13 -15.38 9.36
C ILE A 126 15.09 -15.07 10.87
N ASN A 127 16.11 -15.46 11.59
CA ASN A 127 16.26 -15.23 13.02
C ASN A 127 17.10 -14.00 13.38
N LYS A 128 17.72 -13.33 12.41
CA LYS A 128 18.48 -12.09 12.64
C LYS A 128 17.54 -10.91 12.83
N LYS A 129 17.95 -9.94 13.65
CA LYS A 129 17.20 -8.70 13.82
C LYS A 129 17.24 -7.89 12.52
N THR A 130 16.11 -7.28 12.16
CA THR A 130 16.06 -6.48 10.93
C THR A 130 16.99 -5.27 10.96
N GLY A 131 17.33 -4.73 12.13
CA GLY A 131 18.29 -3.65 12.25
C GLY A 131 19.76 -4.06 12.04
N GLU A 132 20.06 -5.36 11.97
CA GLU A 132 21.41 -5.90 11.70
C GLU A 132 21.60 -6.23 10.20
N LEU A 133 20.55 -6.09 9.39
CA LEU A 133 20.58 -6.32 7.96
C LEU A 133 20.89 -5.01 7.23
N SER A 134 21.82 -5.09 6.26
CA SER A 134 22.14 -3.96 5.37
C SER A 134 21.11 -3.81 4.24
#